data_183f7a8647a8719868c50105db1b2d2e
#
_entry.id   183f7a8647a8719868c50105db1b2d2e
#
_cell.length_a   1.000
_cell.length_b   1.000
_cell.length_c   1.000
_cell.angle_alpha   90.00
_cell.angle_beta   90.00
_cell.angle_gamma   90.00
#
_symmetry.space_group_name_H-M   'P 1'
#
loop_
_entity.id
_entity.type
_entity.pdbx_description
1 polymer ?
#
loop_
_entity_poly.entity_id
_entity_poly.type
_entity_poly.pdbx_seq_one_letter_code
_entity_poly.pdbx_strand_id
1 'polypeptide(L)'
;MEPSITSAGVFALLGLGLVFGLKHATEVDHVVAVSAIVSEHRSVFRSALVGGLWGAGHTASLVIVGVAVLVFQVAIPASVARWLEFGVALMIITLGVIAVFRVMRKRADVHLHRHSHDGQSHVHIHFHEHDTQHVGVASSHSHAISEIGFKPLLVGAMHGLAGSAALTLLVLTQIRSVWLGLLYLAVFGIGSTLGMLLMSGLIGLPFALSARRISRLNFGLQTIAGALSIAFGLWYAYEAGIANNLWRTIL
;
A
#
# COMPACT_ATOMS: atom_id res chain seq x y z
N MET A 1 -10.66 -13.29 42.36
CA MET A 1 -9.22 -13.42 42.06
C MET A 1 -9.06 -13.21 40.56
N GLU A 2 -8.53 -12.08 40.13
CA GLU A 2 -8.17 -11.90 38.73
C GLU A 2 -6.94 -12.77 38.47
N PRO A 3 -6.95 -13.59 37.38
CA PRO A 3 -5.75 -14.29 37.00
C PRO A 3 -4.69 -13.24 36.60
N SER A 4 -3.68 -13.08 37.45
CA SER A 4 -2.53 -12.24 37.12
C SER A 4 -1.88 -12.84 35.88
N ILE A 5 -1.92 -12.10 34.77
CA ILE A 5 -1.20 -12.50 33.54
C ILE A 5 0.27 -12.62 33.93
N THR A 6 0.83 -13.82 33.83
CA THR A 6 2.24 -14.06 34.13
C THR A 6 3.10 -13.26 33.15
N SER A 7 4.31 -12.86 33.55
CA SER A 7 5.26 -12.20 32.65
C SER A 7 5.47 -12.97 31.33
N ALA A 8 5.51 -14.30 31.40
CA ALA A 8 5.57 -15.17 30.22
C ALA A 8 4.35 -14.99 29.30
N GLY A 9 3.15 -14.84 29.87
CA GLY A 9 1.94 -14.58 29.08
C GLY A 9 1.94 -13.23 28.37
N VAL A 10 2.51 -12.19 29.01
CA VAL A 10 2.68 -10.88 28.37
C VAL A 10 3.65 -10.97 27.18
N PHE A 11 4.81 -11.62 27.35
CA PHE A 11 5.77 -11.79 26.24
C PHE A 11 5.19 -12.61 25.09
N ALA A 12 4.43 -13.67 25.39
CA ALA A 12 3.76 -14.46 24.35
C ALA A 12 2.74 -13.61 23.58
N LEU A 13 1.92 -12.80 24.26
CA LEU A 13 0.95 -11.91 23.63
C LEU A 13 1.63 -10.88 22.71
N LEU A 14 2.72 -10.26 23.16
CA LEU A 14 3.47 -9.29 22.37
C LEU A 14 4.16 -9.96 21.17
N GLY A 15 4.72 -11.14 21.35
CA GLY A 15 5.30 -11.94 20.27
C GLY A 15 4.25 -12.28 19.19
N LEU A 16 3.05 -12.67 19.60
CA LEU A 16 1.92 -12.87 18.69
C LEU A 16 1.53 -11.58 17.97
N GLY A 17 1.50 -10.44 18.67
CA GLY A 17 1.24 -9.12 18.06
C GLY A 17 2.22 -8.81 16.93
N LEU A 18 3.52 -9.04 17.16
CA LEU A 18 4.55 -8.84 16.13
C LEU A 18 4.35 -9.77 14.92
N VAL A 19 4.13 -11.07 15.17
CA VAL A 19 3.93 -12.07 14.12
C VAL A 19 2.67 -11.77 13.31
N PHE A 20 1.57 -11.41 13.97
CA PHE A 20 0.33 -11.04 13.29
C PHE A 20 0.49 -9.75 12.49
N GLY A 21 1.22 -8.76 13.00
CA GLY A 21 1.55 -7.55 12.26
C GLY A 21 2.36 -7.85 10.98
N LEU A 22 3.40 -8.69 11.07
CA LEU A 22 4.17 -9.13 9.91
C LEU A 22 3.31 -9.89 8.90
N LYS A 23 2.47 -10.84 9.38
CA LYS A 23 1.55 -11.61 8.54
C LYS A 23 0.53 -10.70 7.85
N HIS A 24 0.00 -9.72 8.56
CA HIS A 24 -0.98 -8.76 8.04
C HIS A 24 -0.50 -8.06 6.76
N ALA A 25 0.78 -7.69 6.71
CA ALA A 25 1.38 -7.09 5.51
C ALA A 25 1.36 -8.01 4.27
N THR A 26 1.11 -9.30 4.43
CA THR A 26 1.02 -10.29 3.35
C THR A 26 -0.42 -10.55 2.87
N GLU A 27 -1.41 -9.86 3.42
CA GLU A 27 -2.79 -9.97 2.98
C GLU A 27 -2.95 -9.48 1.54
N VAL A 28 -3.87 -10.10 0.81
CA VAL A 28 -3.98 -9.93 -0.66
C VAL A 28 -4.24 -8.48 -1.05
N ASP A 29 -5.09 -7.78 -0.30
CA ASP A 29 -5.42 -6.37 -0.50
C ASP A 29 -4.18 -5.46 -0.39
N HIS A 30 -3.29 -5.74 0.58
CA HIS A 30 -2.02 -5.03 0.75
C HIS A 30 -1.06 -5.32 -0.41
N VAL A 31 -0.88 -6.61 -0.75
CA VAL A 31 0.01 -7.04 -1.82
C VAL A 31 -0.41 -6.44 -3.17
N VAL A 32 -1.71 -6.47 -3.46
CA VAL A 32 -2.26 -5.96 -4.72
C VAL A 32 -2.14 -4.44 -4.80
N ALA A 33 -2.51 -3.71 -3.73
CA ALA A 33 -2.41 -2.26 -3.71
C ALA A 33 -0.94 -1.78 -3.78
N VAL A 34 -0.03 -2.42 -3.02
CA VAL A 34 1.41 -2.12 -3.08
C VAL A 34 1.96 -2.38 -4.48
N SER A 35 1.58 -3.49 -5.13
CA SER A 35 2.11 -3.83 -6.45
C SER A 35 1.82 -2.74 -7.49
N ALA A 36 0.63 -2.13 -7.45
CA ALA A 36 0.27 -1.01 -8.32
C ALA A 36 1.16 0.22 -8.07
N ILE A 37 1.43 0.56 -6.78
CA ILE A 37 2.21 1.74 -6.42
C ILE A 37 3.70 1.54 -6.73
N VAL A 38 4.29 0.39 -6.33
CA VAL A 38 5.73 0.15 -6.49
C VAL A 38 6.13 -0.21 -7.91
N SER A 39 5.19 -0.58 -8.76
CA SER A 39 5.44 -0.94 -10.16
C SER A 39 6.17 0.16 -10.96
N GLU A 40 6.05 1.41 -10.53
CA GLU A 40 6.67 2.56 -11.18
C GLU A 40 8.11 2.83 -10.71
N HIS A 41 8.51 2.26 -9.58
CA HIS A 41 9.81 2.53 -8.99
C HIS A 41 10.89 1.62 -9.57
N ARG A 42 11.98 2.25 -10.03
CA ARG A 42 13.16 1.56 -10.59
C ARG A 42 14.18 1.14 -9.52
N SER A 43 13.84 1.27 -8.24
CA SER A 43 14.74 0.99 -7.11
C SER A 43 14.02 0.23 -6.01
N VAL A 44 14.59 -0.88 -5.60
CA VAL A 44 14.10 -1.70 -4.48
C VAL A 44 14.02 -0.88 -3.18
N PHE A 45 15.01 -0.04 -2.94
CA PHE A 45 15.05 0.82 -1.75
C PHE A 45 13.88 1.82 -1.73
N ARG A 46 13.59 2.48 -2.87
CA ARG A 46 12.44 3.38 -2.98
C ARG A 46 11.12 2.62 -2.80
N SER A 47 11.00 1.43 -3.37
CA SER A 47 9.83 0.57 -3.16
C SER A 47 9.65 0.21 -1.68
N ALA A 48 10.72 -0.15 -0.98
CA ALA A 48 10.69 -0.41 0.45
C ALA A 48 10.26 0.82 1.27
N LEU A 49 10.80 2.01 0.95
CA LEU A 49 10.39 3.27 1.61
C LEU A 49 8.91 3.58 1.39
N VAL A 50 8.38 3.34 0.18
CA VAL A 50 6.93 3.46 -0.10
C VAL A 50 6.12 2.59 0.85
N GLY A 51 6.52 1.31 1.01
CA GLY A 51 5.88 0.39 1.94
C GLY A 51 6.03 0.81 3.41
N GLY A 52 7.18 1.34 3.80
CA GLY A 52 7.40 1.87 5.14
C GLY A 52 6.52 3.07 5.46
N LEU A 53 6.40 4.04 4.53
CA LEU A 53 5.50 5.19 4.68
C LEU A 53 4.04 4.77 4.70
N TRP A 54 3.65 3.83 3.84
CA TRP A 54 2.30 3.27 3.88
C TRP A 54 2.04 2.57 5.21
N GLY A 55 2.95 1.68 5.66
CA GLY A 55 2.85 1.00 6.96
C GLY A 55 2.75 1.98 8.13
N ALA A 56 3.49 3.09 8.09
CA ALA A 56 3.39 4.13 9.10
C ALA A 56 2.01 4.80 9.12
N GLY A 57 1.45 5.14 7.95
CA GLY A 57 0.09 5.68 7.84
C GLY A 57 -0.96 4.69 8.32
N HIS A 58 -0.85 3.43 7.91
CA HIS A 58 -1.71 2.33 8.33
C HIS A 58 -1.69 2.14 9.85
N THR A 59 -0.50 2.05 10.43
CA THR A 59 -0.32 1.90 11.88
C THR A 59 -0.86 3.12 12.63
N ALA A 60 -0.63 4.34 12.13
CA ALA A 60 -1.14 5.54 12.76
C ALA A 60 -2.68 5.53 12.86
N SER A 61 -3.38 5.18 11.79
CA SER A 61 -4.85 5.08 11.81
C SER A 61 -5.34 3.95 12.72
N LEU A 62 -4.68 2.79 12.71
CA LEU A 62 -4.97 1.69 13.64
C LEU A 62 -4.81 2.11 15.11
N VAL A 63 -3.72 2.82 15.44
CA VAL A 63 -3.48 3.31 16.80
C VAL A 63 -4.56 4.30 17.19
N ILE A 64 -4.91 5.28 16.34
CA ILE A 64 -5.96 6.26 16.61
C ILE A 64 -7.28 5.57 16.90
N VAL A 65 -7.71 4.66 16.01
CA VAL A 65 -8.97 3.93 16.17
C VAL A 65 -8.91 2.99 17.38
N GLY A 66 -7.80 2.27 17.58
CA GLY A 66 -7.62 1.36 18.70
C GLY A 66 -7.63 2.08 20.05
N VAL A 67 -6.99 3.24 20.14
CA VAL A 67 -7.06 4.11 21.34
C VAL A 67 -8.52 4.54 21.58
N ALA A 68 -9.22 4.99 20.55
CA ALA A 68 -10.63 5.39 20.68
C ALA A 68 -11.50 4.24 21.18
N VAL A 69 -11.35 3.04 20.62
CA VAL A 69 -12.08 1.83 21.04
C VAL A 69 -11.76 1.48 22.51
N LEU A 70 -10.49 1.51 22.91
CA LEU A 70 -10.07 1.14 24.26
C LEU A 70 -10.51 2.18 25.31
N VAL A 71 -10.43 3.47 24.98
CA VAL A 71 -10.75 4.54 25.94
C VAL A 71 -12.26 4.71 26.07
N PHE A 72 -12.98 4.73 24.95
CA PHE A 72 -14.43 4.97 24.95
C PHE A 72 -15.25 3.70 25.11
N GLN A 73 -14.61 2.51 25.09
CA GLN A 73 -15.27 1.21 25.18
C GLN A 73 -16.39 1.05 24.11
N VAL A 74 -16.20 1.63 22.93
CA VAL A 74 -17.18 1.62 21.82
C VAL A 74 -16.75 0.60 20.78
N ALA A 75 -17.64 -0.35 20.47
CA ALA A 75 -17.43 -1.26 19.35
C ALA A 75 -17.72 -0.55 18.01
N ILE A 76 -16.90 -0.82 17.00
CA ILE A 76 -17.14 -0.31 15.65
C ILE A 76 -18.37 -1.07 15.08
N PRO A 77 -19.44 -0.37 14.68
CA PRO A 77 -20.59 -1.03 14.06
C PRO A 77 -20.19 -1.76 12.77
N ALA A 78 -20.73 -2.96 12.55
CA ALA A 78 -20.44 -3.75 11.36
C ALA A 78 -20.79 -3.02 10.04
N SER A 79 -21.78 -2.13 10.06
CA SER A 79 -22.09 -1.26 8.92
C SER A 79 -20.94 -0.31 8.59
N VAL A 80 -20.35 0.34 9.60
CA VAL A 80 -19.23 1.26 9.41
C VAL A 80 -18.02 0.50 8.86
N ALA A 81 -17.71 -0.67 9.42
CA ALA A 81 -16.60 -1.51 8.93
C ALA A 81 -16.77 -1.83 7.44
N ARG A 82 -17.96 -2.27 7.00
CA ARG A 82 -18.25 -2.57 5.58
C ARG A 82 -18.11 -1.36 4.65
N TRP A 83 -18.51 -0.16 5.10
CA TRP A 83 -18.32 1.06 4.32
C TRP A 83 -16.84 1.39 4.16
N LEU A 84 -16.03 1.18 5.19
CA LEU A 84 -14.57 1.36 5.13
C LEU A 84 -13.93 0.34 4.17
N GLU A 85 -14.33 -0.93 4.23
CA GLU A 85 -13.88 -1.97 3.30
C GLU A 85 -14.23 -1.64 1.84
N PHE A 86 -15.45 -1.17 1.59
CA PHE A 86 -15.86 -0.70 0.27
C PHE A 86 -15.01 0.49 -0.21
N GLY A 87 -14.70 1.42 0.69
CA GLY A 87 -13.79 2.54 0.40
C GLY A 87 -12.39 2.08 0.00
N VAL A 88 -11.84 1.05 0.68
CA VAL A 88 -10.56 0.44 0.31
C VAL A 88 -10.64 -0.24 -1.06
N ALA A 89 -11.72 -0.94 -1.36
CA ALA A 89 -11.92 -1.54 -2.68
C ALA A 89 -11.87 -0.48 -3.80
N LEU A 90 -12.54 0.66 -3.62
CA LEU A 90 -12.48 1.78 -4.55
C LEU A 90 -11.09 2.39 -4.67
N MET A 91 -10.36 2.47 -3.56
CA MET A 91 -8.97 2.94 -3.56
C MET A 91 -8.07 2.00 -4.38
N ILE A 92 -8.19 0.68 -4.21
CA ILE A 92 -7.42 -0.32 -4.97
C ILE A 92 -7.73 -0.24 -6.46
N ILE A 93 -9.00 -0.10 -6.85
CA ILE A 93 -9.41 0.13 -8.25
C ILE A 93 -8.73 1.39 -8.79
N THR A 94 -8.80 2.48 -8.06
CA THR A 94 -8.22 3.77 -8.47
C THR A 94 -6.71 3.67 -8.68
N LEU A 95 -5.99 3.01 -7.75
CA LEU A 95 -4.55 2.77 -7.89
C LEU A 95 -4.22 1.92 -9.13
N GLY A 96 -5.00 0.87 -9.38
CA GLY A 96 -4.84 0.03 -10.56
C GLY A 96 -5.10 0.79 -11.86
N VAL A 97 -6.16 1.59 -11.93
CA VAL A 97 -6.48 2.43 -13.10
C VAL A 97 -5.37 3.45 -13.36
N ILE A 98 -4.88 4.12 -12.32
CA ILE A 98 -3.76 5.08 -12.44
C ILE A 98 -2.52 4.36 -12.96
N ALA A 99 -2.18 3.17 -12.44
CA ALA A 99 -1.02 2.41 -12.88
C ALA A 99 -1.12 2.04 -14.37
N VAL A 100 -2.25 1.48 -14.81
CA VAL A 100 -2.48 1.13 -16.23
C VAL A 100 -2.45 2.36 -17.12
N PHE A 101 -3.13 3.43 -16.74
CA PHE A 101 -3.18 4.67 -17.51
C PHE A 101 -1.78 5.27 -17.73
N ARG A 102 -0.93 5.30 -16.70
CA ARG A 102 0.44 5.78 -16.81
C ARG A 102 1.30 4.92 -17.75
N VAL A 103 1.11 3.59 -17.70
CA VAL A 103 1.81 2.68 -18.61
C VAL A 103 1.38 2.93 -20.07
N MET A 104 0.08 3.10 -20.31
CA MET A 104 -0.45 3.40 -21.63
C MET A 104 0.06 4.74 -22.15
N ARG A 105 0.08 5.76 -21.34
CA ARG A 105 0.61 7.09 -21.68
C ARG A 105 2.09 7.03 -22.06
N LYS A 106 2.91 6.33 -21.26
CA LYS A 106 4.34 6.12 -21.58
C LYS A 106 4.54 5.37 -22.92
N ARG A 107 3.61 4.50 -23.34
CA ARG A 107 3.67 3.84 -24.65
C ARG A 107 3.30 4.77 -25.79
N ALA A 108 2.38 5.73 -25.55
CA ALA A 108 1.98 6.70 -26.58
C ALA A 108 3.08 7.72 -26.89
N ASP A 109 3.98 7.98 -25.96
CA ASP A 109 5.11 8.91 -26.14
C ASP A 109 6.31 8.27 -26.89
N VAL A 110 6.21 7.03 -27.35
CA VAL A 110 7.21 6.36 -28.21
C VAL A 110 6.87 6.66 -29.66
N HIS A 111 7.46 7.69 -30.23
CA HIS A 111 7.28 8.06 -31.64
C HIS A 111 8.44 7.58 -32.49
N LEU A 112 8.12 7.04 -33.70
CA LEU A 112 9.08 6.83 -34.78
C LEU A 112 9.24 8.13 -35.54
N HIS A 113 10.38 8.80 -35.39
CA HIS A 113 10.72 9.94 -36.26
C HIS A 113 11.66 9.49 -37.37
N ARG A 114 11.31 9.86 -38.59
CA ARG A 114 12.17 9.73 -39.75
C ARG A 114 12.70 11.10 -40.10
N HIS A 115 14.01 11.30 -39.98
CA HIS A 115 14.66 12.52 -40.48
C HIS A 115 15.88 12.14 -41.32
N SER A 116 16.24 13.04 -42.23
CA SER A 116 17.39 12.88 -43.06
C SER A 116 18.41 13.98 -42.72
N HIS A 117 19.66 13.56 -42.46
CA HIS A 117 20.82 14.43 -42.41
C HIS A 117 21.78 13.95 -43.51
N ASP A 118 22.37 14.90 -44.23
CA ASP A 118 23.40 14.64 -45.25
C ASP A 118 23.00 13.59 -46.32
N GLY A 119 21.73 13.61 -46.76
CA GLY A 119 21.27 12.74 -47.83
C GLY A 119 20.96 11.28 -47.47
N GLN A 120 21.14 10.90 -46.19
CA GLN A 120 20.76 9.57 -45.71
C GLN A 120 19.55 9.65 -44.76
N SER A 121 18.48 8.96 -45.11
CA SER A 121 17.31 8.83 -44.23
C SER A 121 17.45 7.59 -43.34
N HIS A 122 17.42 7.79 -42.02
CA HIS A 122 17.40 6.73 -41.07
C HIS A 122 16.25 6.91 -40.09
N VAL A 123 15.79 5.79 -39.52
CA VAL A 123 14.70 5.77 -38.56
C VAL A 123 15.29 5.51 -37.19
N HIS A 124 15.07 6.45 -36.26
CA HIS A 124 15.41 6.26 -34.85
C HIS A 124 14.14 6.10 -34.01
N ILE A 125 14.23 5.23 -33.03
CA ILE A 125 13.25 5.16 -31.96
C ILE A 125 13.75 6.06 -30.85
N HIS A 126 13.10 7.21 -30.66
CA HIS A 126 13.38 8.11 -29.56
C HIS A 126 12.43 7.81 -28.39
N PHE A 127 13.00 7.62 -27.23
CA PHE A 127 12.29 7.64 -25.97
C PHE A 127 12.44 9.06 -25.43
N HIS A 128 11.41 9.88 -25.57
CA HIS A 128 11.38 11.16 -24.89
C HIS A 128 11.10 10.92 -23.41
N GLU A 129 12.16 10.79 -22.64
CA GLU A 129 12.09 11.15 -21.24
C GLU A 129 11.94 12.67 -21.26
N HIS A 130 10.86 13.23 -20.70
CA HIS A 130 10.72 14.67 -20.53
C HIS A 130 11.83 15.14 -19.60
N ASP A 131 13.00 15.37 -20.21
CA ASP A 131 14.07 16.15 -19.64
C ASP A 131 13.68 17.62 -19.85
N THR A 132 12.94 18.17 -18.91
CA THR A 132 12.92 19.61 -18.73
C THR A 132 14.34 19.99 -18.31
N GLN A 133 15.15 20.37 -19.28
CA GLN A 133 16.40 21.09 -19.04
C GLN A 133 16.06 22.37 -18.27
N HIS A 134 16.00 22.26 -16.97
CA HIS A 134 16.27 23.43 -16.12
C HIS A 134 17.76 23.49 -15.90
N VAL A 135 18.37 24.36 -16.71
CA VAL A 135 19.72 24.87 -16.53
C VAL A 135 19.90 25.29 -15.07
N GLY A 136 20.83 24.65 -14.41
CA GLY A 136 21.62 25.13 -13.30
C GLY A 136 20.90 25.78 -12.12
N VAL A 137 20.56 24.95 -11.10
CA VAL A 137 20.71 25.37 -9.70
C VAL A 137 21.25 24.17 -8.93
N ALA A 138 22.23 24.47 -8.07
CA ALA A 138 23.00 23.56 -7.26
C ALA A 138 22.21 22.33 -6.75
N SER A 139 22.83 21.16 -6.86
CA SER A 139 22.38 19.88 -6.29
C SER A 139 22.05 20.05 -4.81
N SER A 140 20.80 20.40 -4.50
CA SER A 140 20.25 20.16 -3.19
C SER A 140 20.17 18.64 -3.04
N HIS A 141 20.78 18.10 -2.00
CA HIS A 141 20.63 16.72 -1.61
C HIS A 141 19.14 16.45 -1.37
N SER A 142 18.43 15.97 -2.39
CA SER A 142 17.01 15.62 -2.24
C SER A 142 16.94 14.36 -1.40
N HIS A 143 16.38 14.46 -0.22
CA HIS A 143 16.08 13.29 0.60
C HIS A 143 15.07 12.42 -0.16
N ALA A 144 15.35 11.13 -0.32
CA ALA A 144 14.50 10.17 -1.05
C ALA A 144 13.02 10.22 -0.60
N ILE A 145 12.76 10.61 0.64
CA ILE A 145 11.41 10.78 1.21
C ILE A 145 10.66 11.96 0.56
N SER A 146 11.32 13.07 0.23
CA SER A 146 10.67 14.23 -0.39
C SER A 146 10.21 13.94 -1.83
N GLU A 147 10.90 13.05 -2.53
CA GLU A 147 10.52 12.61 -3.89
C GLU A 147 9.32 11.63 -3.89
N ILE A 148 9.17 10.81 -2.85
CA ILE A 148 8.05 9.86 -2.72
C ILE A 148 6.76 10.60 -2.32
N GLY A 149 6.88 11.67 -1.53
CA GLY A 149 5.75 12.49 -1.05
C GLY A 149 4.86 11.77 -0.02
N PHE A 150 3.76 12.43 0.35
CA PHE A 150 2.84 11.94 1.38
C PHE A 150 1.80 10.94 0.88
N LYS A 151 1.72 10.66 -0.43
CA LYS A 151 0.69 9.78 -1.01
C LYS A 151 0.66 8.38 -0.38
N PRO A 152 1.79 7.65 -0.21
CA PRO A 152 1.76 6.33 0.41
C PRO A 152 1.25 6.36 1.85
N LEU A 153 1.60 7.38 2.62
CA LEU A 153 1.15 7.54 3.99
C LEU A 153 -0.37 7.75 4.08
N LEU A 154 -0.95 8.58 3.19
CA LEU A 154 -2.40 8.79 3.13
C LEU A 154 -3.14 7.52 2.70
N VAL A 155 -2.62 6.82 1.67
CA VAL A 155 -3.16 5.53 1.23
C VAL A 155 -3.12 4.51 2.37
N GLY A 156 -2.01 4.47 3.12
CA GLY A 156 -1.87 3.63 4.30
C GLY A 156 -2.87 3.96 5.39
N ALA A 157 -3.06 5.25 5.69
CA ALA A 157 -4.02 5.68 6.70
C ALA A 157 -5.46 5.29 6.33
N MET A 158 -5.85 5.47 5.07
CA MET A 158 -7.17 5.02 4.58
C MET A 158 -7.32 3.50 4.70
N HIS A 159 -6.28 2.75 4.33
CA HIS A 159 -6.30 1.29 4.38
C HIS A 159 -6.38 0.78 5.83
N GLY A 160 -5.66 1.40 6.76
CA GLY A 160 -5.68 1.01 8.17
C GLY A 160 -7.02 1.25 8.88
N LEU A 161 -7.89 2.09 8.33
CA LEU A 161 -9.24 2.29 8.84
C LEU A 161 -10.18 1.12 8.50
N ALA A 162 -9.82 0.27 7.54
CA ALA A 162 -10.70 -0.78 7.03
C ALA A 162 -10.42 -2.15 7.64
N GLY A 163 -11.31 -3.05 7.43
CA GLY A 163 -11.55 -4.46 7.74
C GLY A 163 -10.56 -5.29 8.55
N SER A 164 -9.27 -5.31 8.21
CA SER A 164 -8.28 -6.04 9.01
C SER A 164 -8.05 -5.42 10.40
N ALA A 165 -8.39 -4.15 10.56
CA ALA A 165 -8.55 -3.52 11.86
C ALA A 165 -9.59 -4.23 12.73
N ALA A 166 -10.62 -4.83 12.14
CA ALA A 166 -11.67 -5.51 12.91
C ALA A 166 -11.14 -6.72 13.70
N LEU A 167 -10.27 -7.54 13.10
CA LEU A 167 -9.65 -8.67 13.82
C LEU A 167 -8.71 -8.18 14.93
N THR A 168 -7.92 -7.15 14.66
CA THR A 168 -7.03 -6.56 15.67
C THR A 168 -7.85 -5.93 16.80
N LEU A 169 -8.92 -5.21 16.47
CA LEU A 169 -9.83 -4.63 17.44
C LEU A 169 -10.59 -5.69 18.23
N LEU A 170 -10.96 -6.82 17.61
CA LEU A 170 -11.56 -7.96 18.31
C LEU A 170 -10.61 -8.49 19.39
N VAL A 171 -9.33 -8.68 19.06
CA VAL A 171 -8.32 -9.12 20.05
C VAL A 171 -8.18 -8.07 21.16
N LEU A 172 -8.16 -6.77 20.83
CA LEU A 172 -8.08 -5.71 21.81
C LEU A 172 -9.27 -5.68 22.78
N THR A 173 -10.48 -6.00 22.32
CA THR A 173 -11.68 -6.09 23.19
C THR A 173 -11.60 -7.26 24.19
N GLN A 174 -10.77 -8.26 23.94
CA GLN A 174 -10.52 -9.37 24.86
C GLN A 174 -9.44 -9.02 25.91
N ILE A 175 -8.66 -7.96 25.69
CA ILE A 175 -7.61 -7.52 26.60
C ILE A 175 -8.21 -6.52 27.60
N ARG A 176 -8.38 -6.97 28.87
CA ARG A 176 -8.98 -6.12 29.91
C ARG A 176 -8.12 -4.92 30.33
N SER A 177 -6.80 -5.02 30.18
CA SER A 177 -5.88 -3.95 30.54
C SER A 177 -5.66 -3.00 29.36
N VAL A 178 -6.05 -1.74 29.49
CA VAL A 178 -5.84 -0.69 28.46
C VAL A 178 -4.35 -0.58 28.09
N TRP A 179 -3.45 -0.59 29.09
CA TRP A 179 -2.01 -0.50 28.86
C TRP A 179 -1.46 -1.68 28.04
N LEU A 180 -1.92 -2.89 28.34
CA LEU A 180 -1.51 -4.08 27.61
C LEU A 180 -2.07 -4.06 26.16
N GLY A 181 -3.30 -3.57 26.00
CA GLY A 181 -3.91 -3.36 24.68
C GLY A 181 -3.13 -2.35 23.84
N LEU A 182 -2.73 -1.22 24.43
CA LEU A 182 -1.91 -0.21 23.75
C LEU A 182 -0.53 -0.75 23.37
N LEU A 183 0.10 -1.51 24.26
CA LEU A 183 1.40 -2.13 24.00
C LEU A 183 1.30 -3.19 22.89
N TYR A 184 0.25 -4.03 22.91
CA TYR A 184 -0.04 -4.98 21.83
C TYR A 184 -0.22 -4.26 20.49
N LEU A 185 -1.01 -3.19 20.47
CA LEU A 185 -1.27 -2.40 19.27
C LEU A 185 0.01 -1.75 18.72
N ALA A 186 0.88 -1.24 19.58
CA ALA A 186 2.17 -0.68 19.20
C ALA A 186 3.09 -1.76 18.56
N VAL A 187 3.19 -2.94 19.20
CA VAL A 187 4.02 -4.05 18.69
C VAL A 187 3.46 -4.61 17.38
N PHE A 188 2.13 -4.77 17.27
CA PHE A 188 1.47 -5.13 16.01
C PHE A 188 1.75 -4.11 14.91
N GLY A 189 1.63 -2.81 15.21
CA GLY A 189 1.91 -1.73 14.27
C GLY A 189 3.35 -1.71 13.78
N ILE A 190 4.32 -1.95 14.67
CA ILE A 190 5.74 -2.12 14.30
C ILE A 190 5.87 -3.31 13.34
N GLY A 191 5.31 -4.47 13.68
CA GLY A 191 5.32 -5.66 12.85
C GLY A 191 4.71 -5.41 11.47
N SER A 192 3.54 -4.77 11.42
CA SER A 192 2.85 -4.41 10.19
C SER A 192 3.67 -3.46 9.31
N THR A 193 4.24 -2.41 9.90
CA THR A 193 5.08 -1.44 9.18
C THR A 193 6.35 -2.09 8.62
N LEU A 194 7.04 -2.92 9.41
CA LEU A 194 8.21 -3.69 8.97
C LEU A 194 7.84 -4.69 7.86
N GLY A 195 6.72 -5.39 8.03
CA GLY A 195 6.19 -6.31 7.02
C GLY A 195 5.91 -5.60 5.70
N MET A 196 5.23 -4.46 5.72
CA MET A 196 4.93 -3.65 4.52
C MET A 196 6.20 -3.11 3.85
N LEU A 197 7.17 -2.67 4.63
CA LEU A 197 8.48 -2.23 4.11
C LEU A 197 9.19 -3.38 3.37
N LEU A 198 9.28 -4.55 3.99
CA LEU A 198 9.93 -5.73 3.41
C LEU A 198 9.19 -6.25 2.19
N MET A 199 7.86 -6.40 2.27
CA MET A 199 7.02 -6.87 1.17
C MET A 199 7.06 -5.92 -0.02
N SER A 200 7.02 -4.62 0.22
CA SER A 200 7.12 -3.62 -0.85
C SER A 200 8.47 -3.65 -1.55
N GLY A 201 9.56 -3.86 -0.80
CA GLY A 201 10.89 -4.06 -1.36
C GLY A 201 10.96 -5.32 -2.22
N LEU A 202 10.40 -6.43 -1.72
CA LEU A 202 10.37 -7.72 -2.42
C LEU A 202 9.52 -7.64 -3.70
N ILE A 203 8.31 -7.07 -3.62
CA ILE A 203 7.44 -6.86 -4.78
C ILE A 203 8.06 -5.88 -5.78
N GLY A 204 8.78 -4.87 -5.31
CA GLY A 204 9.49 -3.90 -6.15
C GLY A 204 10.70 -4.49 -6.91
N LEU A 205 11.23 -5.63 -6.45
CA LEU A 205 12.43 -6.25 -7.04
C LEU A 205 12.28 -6.59 -8.55
N PRO A 206 11.24 -7.31 -9.00
CA PRO A 206 11.06 -7.62 -10.42
C PRO A 206 10.90 -6.36 -11.28
N PHE A 207 10.25 -5.32 -10.78
CA PHE A 207 10.12 -4.05 -11.50
C PHE A 207 11.46 -3.31 -11.60
N ALA A 208 12.25 -3.27 -10.53
CA ALA A 208 13.56 -2.66 -10.54
C ALA A 208 14.56 -3.37 -11.46
N LEU A 209 14.52 -4.71 -11.51
CA LEU A 209 15.39 -5.51 -12.38
C LEU A 209 14.97 -5.40 -13.86
N SER A 210 13.66 -5.48 -14.15
CA SER A 210 13.16 -5.40 -15.51
C SER A 210 13.32 -4.00 -16.11
N ALA A 211 13.18 -2.94 -15.31
CA ALA A 211 13.36 -1.57 -15.76
C ALA A 211 14.77 -1.28 -16.28
N ARG A 212 15.78 -1.99 -15.78
CA ARG A 212 17.18 -1.82 -16.19
C ARG A 212 17.57 -2.61 -17.44
N ARG A 213 16.89 -3.71 -17.75
CA ARG A 213 17.34 -4.68 -18.75
C ARG A 213 16.37 -4.86 -19.91
N ILE A 214 15.06 -4.89 -19.67
CA ILE A 214 14.06 -5.26 -20.67
C ILE A 214 12.82 -4.38 -20.51
N SER A 215 12.77 -3.28 -21.26
CA SER A 215 11.65 -2.31 -21.18
C SER A 215 10.28 -2.96 -21.48
N ARG A 216 10.21 -3.86 -22.46
CA ARG A 216 8.95 -4.57 -22.80
C ARG A 216 8.43 -5.42 -21.63
N LEU A 217 9.33 -6.13 -20.92
CA LEU A 217 8.97 -6.92 -19.75
C LEU A 217 8.47 -6.02 -18.62
N ASN A 218 9.16 -4.90 -18.37
CA ASN A 218 8.75 -3.93 -17.35
C ASN A 218 7.35 -3.36 -17.62
N PHE A 219 7.05 -2.99 -18.87
CA PHE A 219 5.71 -2.55 -19.28
C PHE A 219 4.65 -3.65 -19.07
N GLY A 220 4.98 -4.90 -19.43
CA GLY A 220 4.09 -6.05 -19.20
C GLY A 220 3.78 -6.24 -17.72
N LEU A 221 4.81 -6.27 -16.87
CA LEU A 221 4.67 -6.41 -15.42
C LEU A 221 3.81 -5.30 -14.80
N GLN A 222 4.06 -4.04 -15.20
CA GLN A 222 3.27 -2.90 -14.71
C GLN A 222 1.79 -3.00 -15.12
N THR A 223 1.53 -3.40 -16.37
CA THR A 223 0.16 -3.59 -16.89
C THR A 223 -0.55 -4.70 -16.13
N ILE A 224 0.12 -5.83 -15.90
CA ILE A 224 -0.42 -6.97 -15.15
C ILE A 224 -0.72 -6.55 -13.70
N ALA A 225 0.21 -5.87 -13.03
CA ALA A 225 0.00 -5.40 -11.67
C ALA A 225 -1.22 -4.47 -11.55
N GLY A 226 -1.35 -3.51 -12.47
CA GLY A 226 -2.50 -2.61 -12.51
C GLY A 226 -3.81 -3.32 -12.84
N ALA A 227 -3.80 -4.26 -13.80
CA ALA A 227 -4.99 -5.05 -14.14
C ALA A 227 -5.44 -5.96 -13.00
N LEU A 228 -4.50 -6.61 -12.29
CA LEU A 228 -4.80 -7.41 -11.10
C LEU A 228 -5.39 -6.55 -9.99
N SER A 229 -4.89 -5.32 -9.80
CA SER A 229 -5.45 -4.39 -8.82
C SER A 229 -6.88 -4.00 -9.17
N ILE A 230 -7.19 -3.73 -10.43
CA ILE A 230 -8.56 -3.44 -10.88
C ILE A 230 -9.46 -4.66 -10.66
N ALA A 231 -9.04 -5.84 -11.09
CA ALA A 231 -9.84 -7.07 -10.98
C ALA A 231 -10.13 -7.43 -9.53
N PHE A 232 -9.11 -7.40 -8.68
CA PHE A 232 -9.27 -7.64 -7.24
C PHE A 232 -10.13 -6.58 -6.57
N GLY A 233 -9.91 -5.30 -6.88
CA GLY A 233 -10.70 -4.21 -6.32
C GLY A 233 -12.17 -4.29 -6.70
N LEU A 234 -12.50 -4.68 -7.93
CA LEU A 234 -13.89 -4.91 -8.37
C LEU A 234 -14.52 -6.10 -7.64
N TRP A 235 -13.80 -7.20 -7.49
CA TRP A 235 -14.26 -8.33 -6.69
C TRP A 235 -14.49 -7.94 -5.22
N TYR A 236 -13.56 -7.20 -4.63
CA TYR A 236 -13.65 -6.77 -3.24
C TYR A 236 -14.79 -5.76 -3.03
N ALA A 237 -15.02 -4.84 -4.00
CA ALA A 237 -16.16 -3.94 -3.98
C ALA A 237 -17.50 -4.69 -4.08
N TYR A 238 -17.56 -5.74 -4.90
CA TYR A 238 -18.73 -6.60 -5.00
C TYR A 238 -18.99 -7.31 -3.66
N GLU A 239 -17.96 -7.90 -3.06
CA GLU A 239 -18.06 -8.61 -1.77
C GLU A 239 -18.53 -7.65 -0.65
N ALA A 240 -17.83 -6.53 -0.47
CA ALA A 240 -18.17 -5.56 0.57
C ALA A 240 -19.52 -4.86 0.33
N GLY A 241 -19.83 -4.54 -0.93
CA GLY A 241 -21.01 -3.75 -1.29
C GLY A 241 -22.28 -4.57 -1.49
N ILE A 242 -22.24 -5.57 -2.37
CA ILE A 242 -23.42 -6.30 -2.83
C ILE A 242 -23.63 -7.58 -2.02
N ALA A 243 -22.62 -8.44 -1.90
CA ALA A 243 -22.73 -9.72 -1.22
C ALA A 243 -23.11 -9.55 0.26
N ASN A 244 -22.51 -8.56 0.93
CA ASN A 244 -22.79 -8.23 2.33
C ASN A 244 -23.97 -7.24 2.55
N ASN A 245 -24.80 -6.99 1.52
CA ASN A 245 -25.99 -6.15 1.59
C ASN A 245 -25.75 -4.75 2.20
N LEU A 246 -24.67 -4.08 1.83
CA LEU A 246 -24.32 -2.75 2.34
C LEU A 246 -25.46 -1.74 2.18
N TRP A 247 -26.20 -1.80 1.06
CA TRP A 247 -27.30 -0.89 0.71
C TRP A 247 -28.50 -0.98 1.67
N ARG A 248 -28.68 -2.13 2.36
CA ARG A 248 -29.74 -2.28 3.38
C ARG A 248 -29.44 -1.52 4.68
N THR A 249 -28.23 -1.00 4.85
CA THR A 249 -27.89 -0.21 6.03
C THR A 249 -28.23 1.27 5.89
N ILE A 250 -28.69 1.69 4.68
CA ILE A 250 -29.11 3.06 4.38
C ILE A 250 -30.64 3.21 4.40
N LEU A 251 -31.37 2.11 4.21
CA LEU A 251 -32.83 2.02 4.28
C LEU A 251 -33.26 1.62 5.68
#